data_40b77fb86c3f33217ac48df659e0d11c
#
_entry.id   40b77fb86c3f33217ac48df659e0d11c
#
_cell.length_a   1.000
_cell.length_b   1.000
_cell.length_c   1.000
_cell.angle_alpha   90.00
_cell.angle_beta   90.00
_cell.angle_gamma   90.00
#
_symmetry.space_group_name_H-M   'P 1'
#
loop_
_entity.id
_entity.type
_entity.pdbx_description
1 polymer ?
#
loop_
_entity_poly.entity_id
_entity_poly.type
_entity_poly.pdbx_seq_one_letter_code
_entity_poly.pdbx_strand_id
1 'polypeptide(L)'
;MVLYVIGLGLGDEKDITVRGLEAVRGSAKVVLEHYTSILGVDKTKLEAFYGKDIVLADRNVVESEADSIYATAKDEDVSFLVVGDPLCATTHTDLIIRARELGVKVEVIHNASVMGAVASCGLQLYNFGQTVSIPLWNENWEPDSFYEKIRVNKMNGMHTLCLLDIKVKEPDFAKMARGKVSYLPPRFMSVGTALEQLLEVEARRGEGVYGPDSQCVGLARLGQPTQQIVAGTMSELLGVDFGEPLHSVIINGTTHPLEDELLKWHRVTDSAGTAVEGTTEAAEGGKAAAGVGSGATAAKGDIGAEGGEQDTPR
;
A
#
# COMPACT_ATOMS: atom_id res chain seq x y z
N MET A 1 -29.31 -7.66 -1.31
CA MET A 1 -28.12 -7.59 -2.13
C MET A 1 -26.95 -7.06 -1.33
N VAL A 2 -25.75 -7.08 -1.84
CA VAL A 2 -24.52 -6.76 -1.08
C VAL A 2 -23.69 -5.71 -1.82
N LEU A 3 -23.19 -4.74 -1.07
CA LEU A 3 -22.09 -3.88 -1.50
C LEU A 3 -20.76 -4.52 -1.04
N TYR A 4 -20.02 -5.10 -1.96
CA TYR A 4 -18.67 -5.62 -1.70
C TYR A 4 -17.67 -4.48 -1.82
N VAL A 5 -16.88 -4.24 -0.78
CA VAL A 5 -15.77 -3.28 -0.78
C VAL A 5 -14.47 -4.08 -0.81
N ILE A 6 -13.80 -4.10 -1.97
CA ILE A 6 -12.80 -5.10 -2.33
C ILE A 6 -11.44 -4.46 -2.52
N GLY A 7 -10.42 -4.95 -1.80
CA GLY A 7 -9.04 -4.59 -2.02
C GLY A 7 -8.44 -5.31 -3.24
N LEU A 8 -7.74 -4.55 -4.07
CA LEU A 8 -7.08 -5.05 -5.29
C LEU A 8 -5.63 -5.47 -5.07
N GLY A 9 -5.05 -5.20 -3.89
CA GLY A 9 -3.61 -5.39 -3.68
C GLY A 9 -2.78 -4.26 -4.30
N LEU A 10 -1.50 -4.50 -4.57
CA LEU A 10 -0.51 -3.45 -4.83
C LEU A 10 0.12 -3.52 -6.23
N GLY A 11 0.19 -4.69 -6.83
CA GLY A 11 0.93 -4.92 -8.06
C GLY A 11 0.09 -4.77 -9.32
N ASP A 12 -0.66 -5.79 -9.68
CA ASP A 12 -1.41 -5.85 -10.92
C ASP A 12 -2.82 -6.47 -10.76
N GLU A 13 -3.46 -6.78 -11.88
CA GLU A 13 -4.81 -7.37 -11.91
C GLU A 13 -4.92 -8.73 -11.20
N LYS A 14 -3.81 -9.42 -10.96
CA LYS A 14 -3.77 -10.77 -10.36
C LYS A 14 -3.69 -10.76 -8.84
N ASP A 15 -3.38 -9.60 -8.26
CA ASP A 15 -3.29 -9.46 -6.80
C ASP A 15 -4.66 -9.52 -6.12
N ILE A 16 -5.75 -9.39 -6.87
CA ILE A 16 -7.09 -9.58 -6.31
C ILE A 16 -7.22 -10.97 -5.69
N THR A 17 -7.80 -11.05 -4.49
CA THR A 17 -8.07 -12.35 -3.88
C THR A 17 -9.08 -13.15 -4.72
N VAL A 18 -9.04 -14.49 -4.65
CA VAL A 18 -10.03 -15.34 -5.33
C VAL A 18 -11.45 -14.96 -4.93
N ARG A 19 -11.70 -14.71 -3.63
CA ARG A 19 -13.01 -14.23 -3.13
C ARG A 19 -13.41 -12.88 -3.75
N GLY A 20 -12.46 -11.94 -3.86
CA GLY A 20 -12.70 -10.65 -4.52
C GLY A 20 -13.08 -10.80 -5.98
N LEU A 21 -12.37 -11.66 -6.70
CA LEU A 21 -12.65 -11.94 -8.12
C LEU A 21 -14.03 -12.59 -8.33
N GLU A 22 -14.42 -13.52 -7.45
CA GLU A 22 -15.75 -14.14 -7.47
C GLU A 22 -16.85 -13.10 -7.25
N ALA A 23 -16.67 -12.21 -6.26
CA ALA A 23 -17.62 -11.12 -5.98
C ALA A 23 -17.73 -10.16 -7.18
N VAL A 24 -16.60 -9.74 -7.78
CA VAL A 24 -16.59 -8.90 -8.99
C VAL A 24 -17.35 -9.53 -10.12
N ARG A 25 -17.10 -10.80 -10.41
CA ARG A 25 -17.77 -11.53 -11.50
C ARG A 25 -19.27 -11.72 -11.25
N GLY A 26 -19.69 -11.86 -10.00
CA GLY A 26 -21.11 -11.96 -9.60
C GLY A 26 -21.86 -10.64 -9.59
N SER A 27 -21.18 -9.51 -9.48
CA SER A 27 -21.81 -8.20 -9.34
C SER A 27 -22.42 -7.69 -10.64
N ALA A 28 -23.56 -6.99 -10.52
CA ALA A 28 -24.21 -6.30 -11.63
C ALA A 28 -23.47 -5.02 -12.03
N LYS A 29 -22.85 -4.35 -11.05
CA LYS A 29 -22.10 -3.11 -11.26
C LYS A 29 -20.74 -3.21 -10.56
N VAL A 30 -19.68 -2.80 -11.25
CA VAL A 30 -18.32 -2.73 -10.73
C VAL A 30 -17.81 -1.30 -10.81
N VAL A 31 -17.38 -0.76 -9.69
CA VAL A 31 -16.90 0.63 -9.55
C VAL A 31 -15.47 0.57 -9.04
N LEU A 32 -14.55 1.28 -9.68
CA LEU A 32 -13.16 1.43 -9.22
C LEU A 32 -12.94 2.87 -8.77
N GLU A 33 -12.54 3.04 -7.51
CA GLU A 33 -12.06 4.34 -7.07
C GLU A 33 -10.72 4.67 -7.73
N HIS A 34 -10.53 5.94 -8.08
CA HIS A 34 -9.36 6.37 -8.86
C HIS A 34 -8.77 7.69 -8.32
N TYR A 35 -8.61 7.80 -6.99
CA TYR A 35 -8.09 9.02 -6.39
C TYR A 35 -7.25 8.80 -5.11
N THR A 36 -7.34 7.66 -4.43
CA THR A 36 -6.52 7.39 -3.23
C THR A 36 -5.20 6.70 -3.57
N SER A 37 -5.16 5.96 -4.68
CA SER A 37 -3.98 5.23 -5.12
C SER A 37 -4.04 4.92 -6.62
N ILE A 38 -2.96 4.40 -7.19
CA ILE A 38 -2.88 3.89 -8.57
C ILE A 38 -2.36 2.47 -8.53
N LEU A 39 -3.02 1.58 -9.27
CA LEU A 39 -2.50 0.25 -9.54
C LEU A 39 -1.51 0.30 -10.72
N GLY A 40 -0.56 -0.62 -10.76
CA GLY A 40 0.45 -0.70 -11.84
C GLY A 40 -0.09 -1.05 -13.23
N VAL A 41 -1.41 -1.14 -13.38
CA VAL A 41 -2.09 -1.51 -14.63
C VAL A 41 -3.29 -0.61 -14.90
N ASP A 42 -3.63 -0.45 -16.18
CA ASP A 42 -4.78 0.34 -16.60
C ASP A 42 -6.12 -0.39 -16.43
N LYS A 43 -7.20 0.38 -16.50
CA LYS A 43 -8.59 -0.10 -16.41
C LYS A 43 -8.88 -1.23 -17.42
N THR A 44 -8.40 -1.10 -18.66
CA THR A 44 -8.70 -2.06 -19.73
C THR A 44 -8.16 -3.45 -19.42
N LYS A 45 -6.98 -3.51 -18.77
CA LYS A 45 -6.39 -4.77 -18.34
C LYS A 45 -7.17 -5.41 -17.19
N LEU A 46 -7.67 -4.59 -16.25
CA LEU A 46 -8.56 -5.06 -15.18
C LEU A 46 -9.87 -5.62 -15.76
N GLU A 47 -10.51 -4.90 -16.68
CA GLU A 47 -11.75 -5.33 -17.34
C GLU A 47 -11.56 -6.65 -18.08
N ALA A 48 -10.46 -6.78 -18.81
CA ALA A 48 -10.15 -8.01 -19.55
C ALA A 48 -9.95 -9.21 -18.60
N PHE A 49 -9.27 -9.02 -17.47
CA PHE A 49 -9.00 -10.09 -16.51
C PHE A 49 -10.23 -10.47 -15.68
N TYR A 50 -11.01 -9.48 -15.23
CA TYR A 50 -12.20 -9.72 -14.41
C TYR A 50 -13.40 -10.15 -15.25
N GLY A 51 -13.44 -9.82 -16.55
CA GLY A 51 -14.56 -10.09 -17.44
C GLY A 51 -15.76 -9.20 -17.15
N LYS A 52 -15.55 -7.97 -16.70
CA LYS A 52 -16.57 -6.99 -16.29
C LYS A 52 -16.18 -5.58 -16.72
N ASP A 53 -17.15 -4.80 -17.17
CA ASP A 53 -16.96 -3.36 -17.36
C ASP A 53 -16.81 -2.67 -16.00
N ILE A 54 -15.88 -1.73 -15.91
CA ILE A 54 -15.56 -1.00 -14.68
C ILE A 54 -15.90 0.47 -14.85
N VAL A 55 -16.67 1.02 -13.92
CA VAL A 55 -16.96 2.46 -13.84
C VAL A 55 -15.90 3.11 -12.93
N LEU A 56 -15.19 4.12 -13.44
CA LEU A 56 -14.26 4.90 -12.62
C LEU A 56 -15.04 5.90 -11.75
N ALA A 57 -14.75 5.90 -10.47
CA ALA A 57 -15.29 6.86 -9.50
C ALA A 57 -14.16 7.75 -8.97
N ASP A 58 -14.30 9.06 -9.15
CA ASP A 58 -13.42 10.04 -8.53
C ASP A 58 -13.88 10.38 -7.10
N ARG A 59 -13.12 11.23 -6.42
CA ARG A 59 -13.41 11.63 -5.04
C ARG A 59 -14.82 12.21 -4.89
N ASN A 60 -15.26 13.06 -5.82
CA ASN A 60 -16.59 13.68 -5.74
C ASN A 60 -17.71 12.65 -5.85
N VAL A 61 -17.56 11.68 -6.76
CA VAL A 61 -18.53 10.58 -6.92
C VAL A 61 -18.63 9.75 -5.64
N VAL A 62 -17.49 9.45 -4.99
CA VAL A 62 -17.47 8.60 -3.78
C VAL A 62 -17.92 9.36 -2.53
N GLU A 63 -17.42 10.58 -2.34
CA GLU A 63 -17.68 11.35 -1.12
C GLU A 63 -19.01 12.13 -1.15
N SER A 64 -19.51 12.53 -2.34
CA SER A 64 -20.68 13.40 -2.48
C SER A 64 -21.82 12.80 -3.29
N GLU A 65 -21.54 11.95 -4.30
CA GLU A 65 -22.53 11.48 -5.27
C GLU A 65 -22.69 9.93 -5.25
N ALA A 66 -22.35 9.27 -4.15
CA ALA A 66 -22.41 7.81 -4.04
C ALA A 66 -23.84 7.21 -4.03
N ASP A 67 -24.87 8.02 -4.08
CA ASP A 67 -26.28 7.60 -4.05
C ASP A 67 -26.60 6.57 -5.14
N SER A 68 -26.01 6.70 -6.34
CA SER A 68 -26.19 5.75 -7.44
C SER A 68 -25.57 4.36 -7.15
N ILE A 69 -24.52 4.30 -6.32
CA ILE A 69 -23.88 3.07 -5.86
C ILE A 69 -24.82 2.39 -4.86
N TYR A 70 -25.31 3.14 -3.87
CA TYR A 70 -26.19 2.62 -2.82
C TYR A 70 -27.56 2.20 -3.38
N ALA A 71 -28.13 2.98 -4.30
CA ALA A 71 -29.41 2.65 -4.94
C ALA A 71 -29.32 1.31 -5.68
N THR A 72 -28.27 1.09 -6.48
CA THR A 72 -28.03 -0.19 -7.14
C THR A 72 -27.82 -1.31 -6.12
N ALA A 73 -27.07 -1.07 -5.06
CA ALA A 73 -26.74 -2.09 -4.05
C ALA A 73 -27.95 -2.54 -3.19
N LYS A 74 -29.10 -1.84 -3.25
CA LYS A 74 -30.36 -2.30 -2.64
C LYS A 74 -30.98 -3.49 -3.37
N ASP A 75 -30.86 -3.50 -4.70
CA ASP A 75 -31.57 -4.42 -5.58
C ASP A 75 -30.64 -5.45 -6.24
N GLU A 76 -29.36 -5.14 -6.37
CA GLU A 76 -28.35 -5.96 -7.05
C GLU A 76 -27.02 -5.93 -6.28
N ASP A 77 -26.17 -6.93 -6.50
CA ASP A 77 -24.82 -6.94 -5.93
C ASP A 77 -23.92 -5.94 -6.68
N VAL A 78 -23.17 -5.15 -5.91
CA VAL A 78 -22.25 -4.13 -6.42
C VAL A 78 -20.87 -4.36 -5.84
N SER A 79 -19.84 -4.32 -6.68
CA SER A 79 -18.43 -4.33 -6.25
C SER A 79 -17.83 -2.94 -6.34
N PHE A 80 -17.31 -2.46 -5.21
CA PHE A 80 -16.53 -1.23 -5.10
C PHE A 80 -15.06 -1.60 -4.87
N LEU A 81 -14.22 -1.33 -5.88
CA LEU A 81 -12.82 -1.73 -5.92
C LEU A 81 -11.91 -0.62 -5.41
N VAL A 82 -10.95 -0.98 -4.58
CA VAL A 82 -9.98 -0.08 -3.94
C VAL A 82 -8.57 -0.61 -4.14
N VAL A 83 -7.65 0.20 -4.59
CA VAL A 83 -6.23 -0.19 -4.67
C VAL A 83 -5.67 -0.38 -3.27
N GLY A 84 -4.90 -1.45 -3.04
CA GLY A 84 -4.47 -1.85 -1.72
C GLY A 84 -5.56 -2.58 -0.94
N ASP A 85 -5.75 -2.22 0.31
CA ASP A 85 -6.82 -2.68 1.21
C ASP A 85 -7.86 -1.57 1.42
N PRO A 86 -9.15 -1.87 1.43
CA PRO A 86 -10.21 -0.86 1.51
C PRO A 86 -10.19 0.02 2.76
N LEU A 87 -9.60 -0.45 3.86
CA LEU A 87 -9.60 0.24 5.14
C LEU A 87 -8.21 0.72 5.60
N CYS A 88 -7.18 0.48 4.77
CA CYS A 88 -5.81 0.90 5.08
C CYS A 88 -5.46 2.21 4.39
N ALA A 89 -5.36 3.29 5.17
CA ALA A 89 -5.03 4.63 4.68
C ALA A 89 -6.02 5.17 3.64
N THR A 90 -7.31 4.94 3.86
CA THR A 90 -8.42 5.35 2.99
C THR A 90 -9.51 6.09 3.76
N THR A 91 -10.45 6.70 3.05
CA THR A 91 -11.64 7.37 3.61
C THR A 91 -12.92 6.53 3.48
N HIS A 92 -12.82 5.27 3.02
CA HIS A 92 -13.97 4.42 2.66
C HIS A 92 -14.84 3.98 3.85
N THR A 93 -14.39 4.21 5.07
CA THR A 93 -15.22 3.99 6.28
C THR A 93 -16.52 4.79 6.21
N ASP A 94 -16.49 6.03 5.71
CA ASP A 94 -17.68 6.86 5.53
C ASP A 94 -18.65 6.24 4.51
N LEU A 95 -18.14 5.73 3.37
CA LEU A 95 -18.95 5.03 2.39
C LEU A 95 -19.68 3.81 3.02
N ILE A 96 -18.98 3.05 3.85
CA ILE A 96 -19.55 1.88 4.54
C ILE A 96 -20.64 2.30 5.54
N ILE A 97 -20.42 3.37 6.31
CA ILE A 97 -21.39 3.89 7.28
C ILE A 97 -22.67 4.30 6.55
N ARG A 98 -22.56 5.15 5.52
CA ARG A 98 -23.70 5.61 4.73
C ARG A 98 -24.48 4.46 4.06
N ALA A 99 -23.77 3.46 3.51
CA ALA A 99 -24.41 2.29 2.96
C ALA A 99 -25.27 1.54 4.00
N ARG A 100 -24.74 1.35 5.21
CA ARG A 100 -25.44 0.68 6.31
C ARG A 100 -26.65 1.47 6.81
N GLU A 101 -26.53 2.80 6.91
CA GLU A 101 -27.64 3.69 7.27
C GLU A 101 -28.79 3.60 6.25
N LEU A 102 -28.48 3.37 4.98
CA LEU A 102 -29.45 3.15 3.92
C LEU A 102 -30.01 1.71 3.86
N GLY A 103 -29.61 0.83 4.81
CA GLY A 103 -30.05 -0.55 4.90
C GLY A 103 -29.36 -1.49 3.92
N VAL A 104 -28.26 -1.06 3.27
CA VAL A 104 -27.47 -1.90 2.37
C VAL A 104 -26.54 -2.80 3.17
N LYS A 105 -26.55 -4.11 2.90
CA LYS A 105 -25.57 -5.03 3.46
C LYS A 105 -24.21 -4.75 2.86
N VAL A 106 -23.17 -4.61 3.69
CA VAL A 106 -21.79 -4.36 3.25
C VAL A 106 -20.91 -5.52 3.66
N GLU A 107 -20.09 -6.00 2.72
CA GLU A 107 -19.05 -6.99 2.95
C GLU A 107 -17.69 -6.45 2.50
N VAL A 108 -16.70 -6.45 3.40
CA VAL A 108 -15.34 -6.00 3.11
C VAL A 108 -14.49 -7.22 2.78
N ILE A 109 -13.78 -7.16 1.64
CA ILE A 109 -12.83 -8.19 1.22
C ILE A 109 -11.44 -7.56 1.25
N HIS A 110 -10.66 -7.92 2.26
CA HIS A 110 -9.33 -7.38 2.51
C HIS A 110 -8.29 -7.85 1.49
N ASN A 111 -7.20 -7.08 1.39
CA ASN A 111 -6.04 -7.42 0.57
C ASN A 111 -4.76 -6.78 1.15
N ALA A 112 -3.61 -7.00 0.50
CA ALA A 112 -2.36 -6.36 0.84
C ALA A 112 -2.46 -4.83 0.68
N SER A 113 -1.81 -4.10 1.59
CA SER A 113 -1.70 -2.64 1.52
C SER A 113 -0.27 -2.18 1.82
N VAL A 114 0.03 -0.93 1.49
CA VAL A 114 1.31 -0.29 1.85
C VAL A 114 1.60 -0.41 3.34
N MET A 115 0.58 -0.36 4.21
CA MET A 115 0.72 -0.46 5.67
C MET A 115 1.40 -1.75 6.14
N GLY A 116 1.21 -2.86 5.43
CA GLY A 116 1.89 -4.12 5.69
C GLY A 116 3.11 -4.33 4.80
N ALA A 117 3.03 -3.94 3.54
CA ALA A 117 4.07 -4.17 2.55
C ALA A 117 5.38 -3.42 2.85
N VAL A 118 5.34 -2.34 3.62
CA VAL A 118 6.55 -1.60 4.04
C VAL A 118 7.53 -2.47 4.82
N ALA A 119 7.08 -3.56 5.44
CA ALA A 119 7.96 -4.50 6.13
C ALA A 119 8.99 -5.17 5.20
N SER A 120 8.79 -5.14 3.89
CA SER A 120 9.75 -5.66 2.91
C SER A 120 11.09 -4.92 2.93
N CYS A 121 11.16 -3.72 3.51
CA CYS A 121 12.43 -3.02 3.75
C CYS A 121 13.24 -3.60 4.91
N GLY A 122 12.66 -4.49 5.73
CA GLY A 122 13.29 -5.13 6.86
C GLY A 122 12.97 -4.55 8.23
N LEU A 123 12.30 -3.40 8.28
CA LEU A 123 11.83 -2.83 9.54
C LEU A 123 10.61 -3.60 10.05
N GLN A 124 10.61 -3.95 11.33
CA GLN A 124 9.56 -4.77 11.94
C GLN A 124 8.31 -3.94 12.21
N LEU A 125 7.17 -4.38 11.69
CA LEU A 125 5.89 -3.66 11.84
C LEU A 125 5.49 -3.42 13.30
N TYR A 126 5.95 -4.24 14.23
CA TYR A 126 5.75 -4.06 15.70
C TYR A 126 6.34 -2.76 16.24
N ASN A 127 7.38 -2.22 15.56
CA ASN A 127 8.10 -1.03 15.99
C ASN A 127 7.64 0.24 15.27
N PHE A 128 6.57 0.18 14.47
CA PHE A 128 5.99 1.37 13.85
C PHE A 128 5.06 2.09 14.83
N GLY A 129 5.23 3.40 14.91
CA GLY A 129 4.32 4.29 15.62
C GLY A 129 3.19 4.81 14.70
N GLN A 130 2.71 6.01 15.01
CA GLN A 130 1.66 6.63 14.24
C GLN A 130 2.12 6.93 12.81
N THR A 131 1.38 6.40 11.82
CA THR A 131 1.56 6.76 10.41
C THR A 131 1.14 8.21 10.18
N VAL A 132 1.86 8.92 9.33
CA VAL A 132 1.57 10.31 8.97
C VAL A 132 1.37 10.46 7.47
N SER A 133 0.64 11.50 7.06
CA SER A 133 0.56 11.93 5.66
C SER A 133 1.34 13.22 5.47
N ILE A 134 2.17 13.28 4.44
CA ILE A 134 2.93 14.46 4.05
C ILE A 134 2.21 15.09 2.84
N PRO A 135 1.59 16.27 2.99
CA PRO A 135 0.89 16.92 1.89
C PRO A 135 1.86 17.68 0.97
N LEU A 136 1.54 17.73 -0.32
CA LEU A 136 2.24 18.62 -1.26
C LEU A 136 1.96 20.09 -0.90
N TRP A 137 3.02 20.84 -0.67
CA TRP A 137 2.94 22.28 -0.41
C TRP A 137 2.57 23.09 -1.65
N ASN A 138 2.04 24.26 -1.41
CA ASN A 138 1.85 25.29 -2.41
C ASN A 138 2.22 26.67 -1.82
N GLU A 139 2.24 27.70 -2.65
CA GLU A 139 2.69 29.05 -2.30
C GLU A 139 2.03 29.66 -1.05
N ASN A 140 0.83 29.18 -0.66
CA ASN A 140 0.04 29.77 0.43
C ASN A 140 -0.29 28.75 1.54
N TRP A 141 0.20 27.51 1.43
CA TRP A 141 -0.20 26.44 2.34
C TRP A 141 0.91 25.40 2.50
N GLU A 142 1.60 25.47 3.63
CA GLU A 142 2.73 24.63 4.01
C GLU A 142 2.52 24.03 5.41
N PRO A 143 1.57 23.10 5.55
CA PRO A 143 1.28 22.49 6.85
C PRO A 143 2.42 21.58 7.31
N ASP A 144 2.61 21.56 8.63
CA ASP A 144 3.61 20.75 9.31
C ASP A 144 3.03 19.91 10.45
N SER A 145 1.72 19.69 10.45
CA SER A 145 1.01 18.95 11.52
C SER A 145 1.50 17.51 11.72
N PHE A 146 2.19 16.94 10.74
CA PHE A 146 2.84 15.64 10.81
C PHE A 146 4.07 15.64 11.74
N TYR A 147 4.73 16.78 11.92
CA TYR A 147 5.97 16.92 12.68
C TYR A 147 5.84 16.42 14.13
N GLU A 148 4.81 16.86 14.82
CA GLU A 148 4.58 16.49 16.21
C GLU A 148 4.37 14.96 16.39
N LYS A 149 3.72 14.33 15.42
CA LYS A 149 3.52 12.88 15.42
C LYS A 149 4.84 12.13 15.20
N ILE A 150 5.69 12.62 14.28
CA ILE A 150 7.04 12.09 14.04
C ILE A 150 7.87 12.25 15.33
N ARG A 151 7.81 13.41 15.97
CA ARG A 151 8.52 13.68 17.23
C ARG A 151 8.14 12.67 18.31
N VAL A 152 6.85 12.43 18.51
CA VAL A 152 6.35 11.45 19.50
C VAL A 152 6.84 10.04 19.17
N ASN A 153 6.78 9.62 17.90
CA ASN A 153 7.30 8.32 17.48
C ASN A 153 8.80 8.20 17.78
N LYS A 154 9.60 9.20 17.39
CA LYS A 154 11.06 9.22 17.63
C LYS A 154 11.40 9.15 19.11
N MET A 155 10.70 9.90 19.96
CA MET A 155 10.89 9.86 21.43
C MET A 155 10.64 8.47 22.00
N ASN A 156 9.75 7.70 21.40
CA ASN A 156 9.44 6.32 21.80
C ASN A 156 10.28 5.27 21.05
N GLY A 157 11.27 5.66 20.26
CA GLY A 157 12.08 4.76 19.46
C GLY A 157 11.35 4.09 18.30
N MET A 158 10.16 4.57 17.92
CA MET A 158 9.33 3.97 16.88
C MET A 158 9.66 4.52 15.49
N HIS A 159 9.53 3.65 14.46
CA HIS A 159 9.59 4.05 13.07
C HIS A 159 8.34 4.83 12.68
N THR A 160 8.46 5.76 11.74
CA THR A 160 7.33 6.51 11.21
C THR A 160 7.16 6.24 9.73
N LEU A 161 6.03 5.63 9.33
CA LEU A 161 5.62 5.59 7.94
C LEU A 161 5.03 6.94 7.54
N CYS A 162 5.60 7.54 6.51
CA CYS A 162 5.11 8.76 5.86
C CYS A 162 4.46 8.40 4.53
N LEU A 163 3.15 8.51 4.46
CA LEU A 163 2.38 8.41 3.23
C LEU A 163 2.48 9.73 2.47
N LEU A 164 2.82 9.66 1.19
CA LEU A 164 3.07 10.83 0.36
C LEU A 164 1.83 11.20 -0.45
N ASP A 165 1.60 12.51 -0.60
CA ASP A 165 0.38 13.07 -1.19
C ASP A 165 0.21 12.67 -2.66
N ILE A 166 -1.03 12.40 -3.02
CA ILE A 166 -1.47 12.07 -4.38
C ILE A 166 -2.56 13.06 -4.77
N LYS A 167 -2.33 13.79 -5.85
CA LYS A 167 -3.26 14.78 -6.38
C LYS A 167 -3.73 14.37 -7.77
N VAL A 168 -4.93 13.80 -7.83
CA VAL A 168 -5.58 13.37 -9.08
C VAL A 168 -6.85 14.20 -9.27
N LYS A 169 -7.06 14.72 -10.47
CA LYS A 169 -8.24 15.54 -10.83
C LYS A 169 -8.42 16.80 -9.96
N GLU A 170 -7.33 17.50 -9.64
CA GLU A 170 -7.47 18.85 -9.04
C GLU A 170 -8.09 19.82 -10.04
N PRO A 171 -9.12 20.60 -9.62
CA PRO A 171 -9.73 21.59 -10.50
C PRO A 171 -8.73 22.63 -10.98
N ASP A 172 -8.69 22.91 -12.28
CA ASP A 172 -7.96 24.06 -12.85
C ASP A 172 -8.83 25.31 -12.71
N PHE A 173 -8.75 25.94 -11.54
CA PHE A 173 -9.57 27.11 -11.23
C PHE A 173 -9.39 28.27 -12.24
N ALA A 174 -8.21 28.41 -12.85
CA ALA A 174 -7.96 29.45 -13.85
C ALA A 174 -8.74 29.21 -15.15
N LYS A 175 -8.91 27.95 -15.54
CA LYS A 175 -9.75 27.59 -16.71
C LYS A 175 -11.22 27.51 -16.35
N MET A 176 -11.57 27.06 -15.16
CA MET A 176 -12.96 27.00 -14.69
C MET A 176 -13.55 28.41 -14.55
N ALA A 177 -12.78 29.41 -14.10
CA ALA A 177 -13.21 30.80 -14.09
C ALA A 177 -13.53 31.37 -15.48
N ARG A 178 -13.04 30.73 -16.56
CA ARG A 178 -13.33 31.05 -17.95
C ARG A 178 -14.44 30.18 -18.55
N GLY A 179 -15.19 29.46 -17.71
CA GLY A 179 -16.33 28.60 -18.13
C GLY A 179 -15.91 27.25 -18.72
N LYS A 180 -14.65 26.81 -18.57
CA LYS A 180 -14.18 25.50 -19.07
C LYS A 180 -13.89 24.58 -17.91
N VAL A 181 -14.66 23.49 -17.76
CA VAL A 181 -14.33 22.41 -16.83
C VAL A 181 -12.98 21.79 -17.27
N SER A 182 -11.98 21.89 -16.45
CA SER A 182 -10.64 21.37 -16.71
C SER A 182 -9.98 20.96 -15.39
N TYR A 183 -9.13 19.96 -15.46
CA TYR A 183 -8.38 19.46 -14.34
C TYR A 183 -6.88 19.60 -14.59
N LEU A 184 -6.11 19.81 -13.53
CA LEU A 184 -4.65 19.77 -13.59
C LEU A 184 -4.17 18.32 -13.84
N PRO A 185 -2.98 18.16 -14.45
CA PRO A 185 -2.35 16.85 -14.54
C PRO A 185 -2.17 16.23 -13.14
N PRO A 186 -2.23 14.89 -13.02
CA PRO A 186 -1.93 14.23 -11.77
C PRO A 186 -0.53 14.60 -11.26
N ARG A 187 -0.42 14.80 -9.94
CA ARG A 187 0.86 15.05 -9.27
C ARG A 187 1.02 14.03 -8.14
N PHE A 188 2.19 13.44 -8.06
CA PHE A 188 2.55 12.47 -7.05
C PHE A 188 3.79 12.98 -6.32
N MET A 189 3.73 13.01 -4.99
CA MET A 189 4.89 13.42 -4.20
C MET A 189 5.98 12.35 -4.30
N SER A 190 7.20 12.78 -4.63
CA SER A 190 8.38 11.91 -4.63
C SER A 190 9.01 11.81 -3.23
N VAL A 191 9.87 10.81 -3.03
CA VAL A 191 10.71 10.70 -1.83
C VAL A 191 11.53 11.98 -1.66
N GLY A 192 12.20 12.46 -2.73
CA GLY A 192 13.00 13.68 -2.67
C GLY A 192 12.19 14.88 -2.18
N THR A 193 11.04 15.15 -2.81
CA THR A 193 10.15 16.26 -2.40
C THR A 193 9.72 16.15 -0.93
N ALA A 194 9.39 14.93 -0.47
CA ALA A 194 9.00 14.73 0.92
C ALA A 194 10.16 15.02 1.89
N LEU A 195 11.37 14.57 1.54
CA LEU A 195 12.57 14.83 2.36
C LEU A 195 12.94 16.33 2.39
N GLU A 196 12.84 17.04 1.26
CA GLU A 196 13.03 18.49 1.21
C GLU A 196 12.06 19.20 2.16
N GLN A 197 10.76 18.89 2.09
CA GLN A 197 9.75 19.48 2.98
C GLN A 197 10.02 19.14 4.46
N LEU A 198 10.37 17.89 4.76
CA LEU A 198 10.71 17.48 6.12
C LEU A 198 11.88 18.27 6.66
N LEU A 199 12.99 18.35 5.93
CA LEU A 199 14.19 19.09 6.35
C LEU A 199 13.92 20.59 6.51
N GLU A 200 13.09 21.16 5.68
CA GLU A 200 12.67 22.57 5.81
C GLU A 200 11.83 22.81 7.07
N VAL A 201 10.90 21.89 7.40
CA VAL A 201 10.13 21.96 8.66
C VAL A 201 11.06 21.89 9.86
N GLU A 202 12.02 20.96 9.87
CA GLU A 202 13.00 20.89 10.96
C GLU A 202 13.84 22.16 11.08
N ALA A 203 14.30 22.71 9.96
CA ALA A 203 15.07 23.97 9.95
C ALA A 203 14.26 25.14 10.54
N ARG A 204 12.95 25.18 10.30
CA ARG A 204 12.04 26.20 10.85
C ARG A 204 11.74 25.99 12.35
N ARG A 205 11.59 24.76 12.77
CA ARG A 205 11.27 24.42 14.17
C ARG A 205 12.49 24.37 15.08
N GLY A 206 13.59 23.82 14.59
CA GLY A 206 14.85 23.73 15.34
C GLY A 206 14.80 22.83 16.58
N GLU A 207 13.93 21.84 16.61
CA GLU A 207 13.72 20.96 17.77
C GLU A 207 14.64 19.71 17.75
N GLY A 208 15.34 19.45 16.65
CA GLY A 208 16.28 18.34 16.50
C GLY A 208 15.62 16.96 16.47
N VAL A 209 14.40 16.87 15.92
CA VAL A 209 13.64 15.61 15.83
C VAL A 209 14.24 14.69 14.78
N TYR A 210 14.60 15.25 13.64
CA TYR A 210 15.30 14.58 12.55
C TYR A 210 16.18 15.61 11.80
N GLY A 211 17.02 15.15 10.89
CA GLY A 211 17.90 16.04 10.13
C GLY A 211 18.59 15.31 9.00
N PRO A 212 19.55 15.97 8.30
CA PRO A 212 20.22 15.39 7.13
C PRO A 212 20.83 14.01 7.36
N ASP A 213 21.34 13.75 8.58
CA ASP A 213 21.98 12.48 8.96
C ASP A 213 21.02 11.43 9.52
N SER A 214 19.72 11.77 9.64
CA SER A 214 18.71 10.82 10.13
C SER A 214 18.53 9.69 9.14
N GLN A 215 18.58 8.43 9.66
CA GLN A 215 18.33 7.23 8.85
C GLN A 215 16.88 7.17 8.43
N CYS A 216 16.65 6.85 7.16
CA CYS A 216 15.34 6.69 6.58
C CYS A 216 15.35 5.63 5.46
N VAL A 217 14.18 5.25 4.99
CA VAL A 217 14.01 4.34 3.86
C VAL A 217 13.04 4.96 2.87
N GLY A 218 13.49 5.14 1.64
CA GLY A 218 12.63 5.49 0.51
C GLY A 218 12.07 4.22 -0.13
N LEU A 219 10.80 4.26 -0.46
CA LEU A 219 10.06 3.14 -1.02
C LEU A 219 9.32 3.59 -2.28
N ALA A 220 9.40 2.81 -3.34
CA ALA A 220 8.64 3.05 -4.54
C ALA A 220 8.00 1.76 -5.07
N ARG A 221 6.76 1.85 -5.55
CA ARG A 221 6.03 0.78 -6.26
C ARG A 221 6.07 -0.57 -5.53
N LEU A 222 5.84 -0.57 -4.21
CA LEU A 222 5.78 -1.79 -3.40
C LEU A 222 4.79 -2.80 -3.99
N GLY A 223 5.21 -4.06 -4.08
CA GLY A 223 4.42 -5.14 -4.66
C GLY A 223 4.47 -5.24 -6.19
N GLN A 224 5.11 -4.30 -6.89
CA GLN A 224 5.28 -4.33 -8.34
C GLN A 224 6.64 -4.90 -8.74
N PRO A 225 6.79 -5.44 -9.97
CA PRO A 225 8.08 -5.91 -10.48
C PRO A 225 9.18 -4.83 -10.51
N THR A 226 8.77 -3.56 -10.57
CA THR A 226 9.65 -2.38 -10.54
C THR A 226 9.82 -1.79 -9.15
N GLN A 227 9.50 -2.55 -8.10
CA GLN A 227 9.68 -2.13 -6.71
C GLN A 227 11.10 -1.66 -6.46
N GLN A 228 11.23 -0.54 -5.74
CA GLN A 228 12.52 -0.02 -5.31
C GLN A 228 12.48 0.30 -3.82
N ILE A 229 13.48 -0.15 -3.09
CA ILE A 229 13.67 0.10 -1.67
C ILE A 229 15.11 0.57 -1.49
N VAL A 230 15.29 1.77 -0.91
CA VAL A 230 16.62 2.33 -0.66
C VAL A 230 16.69 2.87 0.75
N ALA A 231 17.69 2.43 1.52
CA ALA A 231 17.96 2.86 2.88
C ALA A 231 19.21 3.74 2.94
N GLY A 232 19.17 4.79 3.71
CA GLY A 232 20.29 5.72 3.90
C GLY A 232 19.91 6.88 4.82
N THR A 233 20.75 7.90 4.84
CA THR A 233 20.44 9.18 5.49
C THR A 233 19.46 9.98 4.64
N MET A 234 18.76 10.94 5.23
CA MET A 234 17.89 11.86 4.46
C MET A 234 18.68 12.58 3.36
N SER A 235 19.91 13.02 3.63
CA SER A 235 20.76 13.67 2.64
C SER A 235 21.19 12.73 1.50
N GLU A 236 21.49 11.47 1.77
CA GLU A 236 21.82 10.49 0.73
C GLU A 236 20.61 10.23 -0.19
N LEU A 237 19.42 10.06 0.39
CA LEU A 237 18.20 9.75 -0.36
C LEU A 237 17.70 10.92 -1.21
N LEU A 238 18.06 12.17 -0.92
CA LEU A 238 17.77 13.33 -1.78
C LEU A 238 18.37 13.18 -3.18
N GLY A 239 19.49 12.47 -3.31
CA GLY A 239 20.16 12.23 -4.58
C GLY A 239 19.66 11.00 -5.35
N VAL A 240 18.72 10.20 -4.78
CA VAL A 240 18.25 8.97 -5.38
C VAL A 240 17.03 9.22 -6.27
N ASP A 241 17.10 8.74 -7.51
CA ASP A 241 15.92 8.69 -8.38
C ASP A 241 15.09 7.45 -8.08
N PHE A 242 13.88 7.64 -7.59
CA PHE A 242 12.91 6.57 -7.31
C PHE A 242 11.99 6.27 -8.51
N GLY A 243 12.14 6.98 -9.63
CA GLY A 243 11.37 6.76 -10.85
C GLY A 243 9.87 7.03 -10.68
N GLU A 244 9.07 6.18 -11.33
CA GLU A 244 7.61 6.32 -11.38
C GLU A 244 6.93 6.15 -10.00
N PRO A 245 5.77 6.80 -9.75
CA PRO A 245 5.02 6.66 -8.51
C PRO A 245 4.45 5.23 -8.35
N LEU A 246 3.95 4.83 -7.14
CA LEU A 246 3.80 5.62 -5.91
C LEU A 246 5.00 5.47 -4.99
N HIS A 247 5.25 6.51 -4.21
CA HIS A 247 6.35 6.52 -3.24
C HIS A 247 5.84 6.63 -1.80
N SER A 248 6.68 6.18 -0.87
CA SER A 248 6.53 6.37 0.58
C SER A 248 7.90 6.57 1.22
N VAL A 249 7.94 7.13 2.42
CA VAL A 249 9.18 7.30 3.21
C VAL A 249 8.97 6.71 4.59
N ILE A 250 9.99 6.06 5.14
CA ILE A 250 10.02 5.69 6.54
C ILE A 250 11.15 6.48 7.22
N ILE A 251 10.83 7.19 8.29
CA ILE A 251 11.82 7.76 9.20
C ILE A 251 12.09 6.71 10.27
N ASN A 252 13.35 6.26 10.38
CA ASN A 252 13.71 5.20 11.31
C ASN A 252 13.66 5.70 12.75
N GLY A 253 13.08 4.88 13.62
CA GLY A 253 13.23 4.98 15.07
C GLY A 253 14.51 4.28 15.54
N THR A 254 14.47 3.64 16.69
CA THR A 254 15.53 2.75 17.17
C THR A 254 15.43 1.41 16.47
N THR A 255 16.50 0.99 15.81
CA THR A 255 16.53 -0.28 15.06
C THR A 255 16.98 -1.45 15.93
N HIS A 256 16.45 -2.62 15.66
CA HIS A 256 16.93 -3.89 16.17
C HIS A 256 18.08 -4.41 15.29
N PRO A 257 19.07 -5.18 15.81
CA PRO A 257 20.18 -5.72 15.01
C PRO A 257 19.75 -6.47 13.74
N LEU A 258 18.63 -7.19 13.74
CA LEU A 258 18.10 -7.86 12.54
C LEU A 258 17.57 -6.87 11.51
N GLU A 259 17.00 -5.75 11.94
CA GLU A 259 16.58 -4.67 11.03
C GLU A 259 17.81 -4.03 10.37
N ASP A 260 18.86 -3.77 11.15
CA ASP A 260 20.13 -3.24 10.63
C ASP A 260 20.77 -4.19 9.60
N GLU A 261 20.71 -5.50 9.84
CA GLU A 261 21.22 -6.50 8.89
C GLU A 261 20.46 -6.47 7.57
N LEU A 262 19.14 -6.40 7.59
CA LEU A 262 18.35 -6.39 6.36
C LEU A 262 18.44 -5.04 5.63
N LEU A 263 18.49 -3.93 6.35
CA LEU A 263 18.68 -2.60 5.77
C LEU A 263 20.01 -2.48 5.00
N LYS A 264 21.04 -3.24 5.33
CA LYS A 264 22.32 -3.25 4.57
C LYS A 264 22.12 -3.63 3.12
N TRP A 265 21.15 -4.49 2.81
CA TRP A 265 20.85 -4.92 1.44
C TRP A 265 20.18 -3.84 0.60
N HIS A 266 19.67 -2.80 1.25
CA HIS A 266 18.99 -1.67 0.62
C HIS A 266 19.79 -0.37 0.68
N ARG A 267 21.03 -0.40 1.15
CA ARG A 267 21.84 0.82 1.29
C ARG A 267 22.13 1.47 -0.05
N VAL A 268 22.14 2.81 -0.04
CA VAL A 268 22.68 3.59 -1.17
C VAL A 268 24.09 3.09 -1.47
N THR A 269 24.35 2.70 -2.70
CA THR A 269 25.70 2.35 -3.18
C THR A 269 26.25 3.53 -3.97
N ASP A 270 27.55 3.82 -3.82
CA ASP A 270 28.25 4.93 -4.49
C ASP A 270 28.23 4.89 -6.04
N SER A 271 27.71 3.83 -6.62
CA SER A 271 27.51 3.69 -8.07
C SER A 271 26.04 3.93 -8.39
N ALA A 272 25.78 5.01 -9.12
CA ALA A 272 24.50 5.42 -9.68
C ALA A 272 23.47 4.29 -9.83
N GLY A 273 22.45 4.36 -9.02
CA GLY A 273 21.13 3.73 -9.09
C GLY A 273 20.92 2.59 -10.10
N THR A 274 21.39 1.40 -9.82
CA THR A 274 20.84 0.18 -10.41
C THR A 274 20.24 -0.65 -9.28
N ALA A 275 18.93 -0.82 -9.36
CA ALA A 275 18.21 -1.77 -8.55
C ALA A 275 18.94 -3.13 -8.62
N VAL A 276 19.18 -3.76 -7.47
CA VAL A 276 19.61 -5.15 -7.43
C VAL A 276 18.44 -5.96 -7.99
N GLU A 277 18.58 -6.41 -9.24
CA GLU A 277 17.68 -7.39 -9.83
C GLU A 277 17.61 -8.59 -8.89
N GLY A 278 16.41 -8.85 -8.38
CA GLY A 278 16.11 -10.11 -7.74
C GLY A 278 16.33 -11.20 -8.77
N THR A 279 17.40 -11.97 -8.61
CA THR A 279 17.71 -13.13 -9.43
C THR A 279 16.62 -14.19 -9.26
N THR A 280 15.64 -14.14 -10.15
CA THR A 280 14.88 -15.32 -10.51
C THR A 280 15.72 -16.09 -11.52
N GLU A 281 16.64 -16.91 -11.05
CA GLU A 281 17.18 -17.99 -11.88
C GLU A 281 16.02 -18.94 -12.21
N ALA A 282 15.53 -18.81 -13.43
CA ALA A 282 14.69 -19.81 -14.04
C ALA A 282 15.57 -21.06 -14.26
N ALA A 283 15.27 -22.12 -13.52
CA ALA A 283 15.84 -23.45 -13.76
C ALA A 283 15.31 -23.97 -15.10
N GLU A 284 16.07 -23.75 -16.16
CA GLU A 284 15.91 -24.50 -17.41
C GLU A 284 16.73 -25.81 -17.35
N GLY A 285 16.00 -26.90 -17.52
CA GLY A 285 16.45 -28.03 -18.28
C GLY A 285 17.36 -29.05 -17.62
N GLY A 286 16.79 -30.09 -17.08
CA GLY A 286 17.46 -31.38 -16.83
C GLY A 286 16.63 -32.55 -17.36
N LYS A 287 16.96 -33.01 -18.52
CA LYS A 287 16.36 -34.20 -19.19
C LYS A 287 16.52 -35.47 -18.40
N ALA A 288 15.51 -36.30 -18.53
CA ALA A 288 15.32 -37.68 -18.10
C ALA A 288 16.54 -38.62 -18.16
N ALA A 289 16.65 -39.47 -17.17
CA ALA A 289 17.12 -40.83 -17.33
C ALA A 289 16.34 -41.78 -16.42
N ALA A 290 15.73 -42.77 -17.03
CA ALA A 290 14.99 -43.84 -16.41
C ALA A 290 15.93 -44.81 -15.68
N GLY A 291 15.50 -45.33 -14.53
CA GLY A 291 16.16 -46.42 -13.82
C GLY A 291 15.21 -47.13 -12.86
N VAL A 292 14.83 -48.31 -13.27
CA VAL A 292 13.98 -49.30 -12.56
C VAL A 292 14.68 -49.83 -11.32
N GLY A 293 13.97 -50.01 -10.21
CA GLY A 293 14.48 -50.73 -9.05
C GLY A 293 13.42 -50.91 -7.93
N SER A 294 12.82 -52.05 -7.92
CA SER A 294 11.88 -52.61 -6.95
C SER A 294 12.49 -52.81 -5.55
N GLY A 295 11.66 -52.68 -4.50
CA GLY A 295 12.03 -53.14 -3.16
C GLY A 295 11.02 -52.77 -2.10
N ALA A 296 10.05 -53.62 -1.87
CA ALA A 296 9.12 -53.54 -0.74
C ALA A 296 9.79 -53.96 0.57
N THR A 297 9.47 -53.30 1.67
CA THR A 297 9.27 -54.00 2.97
C THR A 297 8.45 -53.12 3.93
N ALA A 298 7.41 -53.70 4.41
CA ALA A 298 6.52 -53.20 5.47
C ALA A 298 7.14 -53.44 6.85
N ALA A 299 6.94 -52.52 7.77
CA ALA A 299 6.99 -52.83 9.22
C ALA A 299 5.88 -52.05 9.94
N LYS A 300 5.02 -52.85 10.54
CA LYS A 300 3.99 -52.47 11.53
C LYS A 300 4.61 -52.33 12.92
N GLY A 301 4.03 -51.49 13.75
CA GLY A 301 4.24 -51.44 15.22
C GLY A 301 3.50 -50.18 15.71
N ASP A 302 2.45 -50.21 16.21
CA ASP A 302 1.62 -50.74 17.32
C ASP A 302 1.82 -49.90 18.59
N ILE A 303 0.74 -49.23 18.94
CA ILE A 303 0.06 -48.93 20.22
C ILE A 303 0.89 -48.43 21.43
N GLY A 304 0.40 -47.34 22.05
CA GLY A 304 0.64 -46.94 23.41
C GLY A 304 -0.22 -45.76 23.82
N ALA A 305 -1.41 -46.02 24.34
CA ALA A 305 -2.26 -45.07 25.04
C ALA A 305 -1.97 -45.15 26.55
N GLU A 306 -1.86 -43.98 27.18
CA GLU A 306 -2.12 -43.70 28.63
C GLU A 306 -2.16 -42.16 28.71
N GLY A 307 -3.19 -41.40 29.10
CA GLY A 307 -3.99 -41.55 30.30
C GLY A 307 -3.42 -40.69 31.42
N GLY A 308 -3.87 -39.43 31.60
CA GLY A 308 -3.46 -38.55 32.68
C GLY A 308 -4.24 -37.25 32.75
N GLU A 309 -5.36 -37.29 33.44
CA GLU A 309 -6.21 -36.19 33.94
C GLU A 309 -5.52 -35.33 35.00
N GLN A 310 -6.09 -34.11 35.23
CA GLN A 310 -5.98 -33.18 36.37
C GLN A 310 -5.17 -31.91 36.03
N ASP A 311 -5.55 -30.71 36.35
CA ASP A 311 -6.63 -30.12 37.15
C ASP A 311 -6.55 -28.58 36.90
N THR A 312 -7.67 -27.90 36.76
CA THR A 312 -7.80 -26.45 37.00
C THR A 312 -7.79 -26.18 38.52
N PRO A 313 -7.51 -24.98 39.09
CA PRO A 313 -8.28 -23.78 38.86
C PRO A 313 -7.55 -22.43 39.11
N ARG A 314 -8.16 -21.37 38.61
CA ARG A 314 -8.32 -19.96 38.94
C ARG A 314 -7.77 -18.97 37.95
#